data_0e923f5cbbf822e922decfef3552411c
#
_entry.id   0e923f5cbbf822e922decfef3552411c
#
_cell.length_a   1.000
_cell.length_b   1.000
_cell.length_c   1.000
_cell.angle_alpha   90.00
_cell.angle_beta   90.00
_cell.angle_gamma   90.00
#
_symmetry.space_group_name_H-M   'P 1'
#
loop_
_entity.id
_entity.type
_entity.pdbx_description
1 polymer ?
#
loop_
_entity_poly.entity_id
_entity_poly.type
_entity_poly.pdbx_seq_one_letter_code
_entity_poly.pdbx_strand_id
1 'polypeptide(L)'
;MCQWHTIKAPTGAERRPLCGAEITFREYSWGSDVYGQALILRNRLLRRPLGLCLYDEELGREKQFRHIGAFLGGSLIATLLLAPGETAASPMHMKQVAVEEPFQGRGIGRKLLAFTESLLREEGIPGVFLHARQTAVGFYEKAGYTCQGEAFLEVGIPHHYMEKHWG
;
A
#
# COMPACT_ATOMS: atom_id res chain seq x y z
N MET A 1 -12.49 21.35 3.53
CA MET A 1 -12.25 21.34 2.08
C MET A 1 -10.85 20.84 1.80
N CYS A 2 -10.73 19.79 1.02
CA CYS A 2 -9.43 19.28 0.62
C CYS A 2 -8.78 20.26 -0.36
N GLN A 3 -7.75 20.98 0.05
CA GLN A 3 -7.01 21.85 -0.86
C GLN A 3 -6.07 21.00 -1.71
N TRP A 4 -6.41 20.92 -2.98
CA TRP A 4 -5.63 20.20 -3.97
C TRP A 4 -4.39 21.01 -4.36
N HIS A 5 -3.25 20.70 -3.79
CA HIS A 5 -2.01 21.16 -4.38
C HIS A 5 -1.70 20.24 -5.55
N THR A 6 -1.94 20.75 -6.74
CA THR A 6 -1.60 20.06 -7.98
C THR A 6 -0.09 20.05 -8.10
N ILE A 7 0.57 19.04 -7.55
CA ILE A 7 1.89 18.69 -8.02
C ILE A 7 1.64 18.01 -9.36
N LYS A 8 1.89 18.73 -10.45
CA LYS A 8 1.88 18.13 -11.78
C LYS A 8 2.83 16.94 -11.74
N ALA A 9 2.30 15.75 -11.92
CA ALA A 9 3.13 14.64 -12.36
C ALA A 9 3.88 15.10 -13.61
N PRO A 10 5.18 14.89 -13.70
CA PRO A 10 5.92 15.26 -14.90
C PRO A 10 5.27 14.56 -16.08
N THR A 11 4.62 15.38 -16.92
CA THR A 11 4.08 14.92 -18.18
C THR A 11 5.25 14.47 -19.06
N GLY A 12 5.25 13.20 -19.45
CA GLY A 12 6.32 12.66 -20.27
C GLY A 12 7.50 12.15 -19.47
N ALA A 13 7.25 11.61 -18.27
CA ALA A 13 8.28 10.90 -17.55
C ALA A 13 8.79 9.76 -18.42
N GLU A 14 9.87 10.03 -19.10
CA GLU A 14 10.74 8.97 -19.61
C GLU A 14 10.91 7.99 -18.47
N ARG A 15 10.53 6.73 -18.72
CA ARG A 15 10.78 5.66 -17.77
C ARG A 15 12.29 5.53 -17.63
N ARG A 16 12.87 6.30 -16.72
CA ARG A 16 14.29 6.17 -16.42
C ARG A 16 14.56 4.72 -16.05
N PRO A 17 15.54 4.10 -16.70
CA PRO A 17 15.93 2.76 -16.31
C PRO A 17 16.31 2.80 -14.81
N LEU A 18 15.80 1.86 -14.04
CA LEU A 18 16.18 1.69 -12.63
C LEU A 18 17.60 1.12 -12.50
N CYS A 19 18.33 1.10 -13.60
CA CYS A 19 19.69 0.60 -13.70
C CYS A 19 20.62 1.51 -12.88
N GLY A 20 21.18 1.01 -11.79
CA GLY A 20 22.09 1.72 -10.91
C GLY A 20 21.45 2.49 -9.75
N ALA A 21 20.11 2.55 -9.66
CA ALA A 21 19.42 3.13 -8.52
C ALA A 21 18.90 2.02 -7.60
N GLU A 22 19.36 2.02 -6.36
CA GLU A 22 18.94 1.05 -5.35
C GLU A 22 17.58 1.45 -4.77
N ILE A 23 16.63 0.51 -4.82
CA ILE A 23 15.35 0.64 -4.14
C ILE A 23 15.48 -0.02 -2.78
N THR A 24 15.19 0.74 -1.72
CA THR A 24 15.21 0.25 -0.36
C THR A 24 13.81 0.13 0.21
N PHE A 25 13.61 -0.79 1.16
CA PHE A 25 12.34 -1.04 1.81
C PHE A 25 12.52 -0.88 3.32
N ARG A 26 11.62 -0.16 3.98
CA ARG A 26 11.65 -0.02 5.44
C ARG A 26 10.32 0.45 5.99
N GLU A 27 10.16 0.29 7.31
CA GLU A 27 9.09 0.97 8.04
C GLU A 27 9.40 2.45 8.21
N TYR A 28 8.35 3.26 8.34
CA TYR A 28 8.47 4.67 8.70
C TYR A 28 7.41 5.03 9.75
N SER A 29 7.63 6.12 10.47
CA SER A 29 6.77 6.52 11.58
C SER A 29 5.57 7.34 11.12
N TRP A 30 4.43 7.11 11.76
CA TRP A 30 3.27 7.99 11.65
C TRP A 30 3.64 9.41 12.04
N GLY A 31 3.14 10.41 11.30
CA GLY A 31 3.42 11.81 11.56
C GLY A 31 4.79 12.30 11.10
N SER A 32 5.63 11.44 10.53
CA SER A 32 6.92 11.83 9.94
C SER A 32 6.74 12.52 8.58
N ASP A 33 7.83 13.10 8.05
CA ASP A 33 7.82 13.68 6.70
C ASP A 33 7.48 12.63 5.65
N VAL A 34 7.96 11.39 5.83
CA VAL A 34 7.63 10.26 4.95
C VAL A 34 6.15 9.94 5.00
N TYR A 35 5.55 9.98 6.18
CA TYR A 35 4.11 9.81 6.32
C TYR A 35 3.33 10.86 5.51
N GLY A 36 3.79 12.10 5.53
CA GLY A 36 3.23 13.17 4.69
C GLY A 36 3.30 12.84 3.19
N GLN A 37 4.44 12.32 2.73
CA GLN A 37 4.59 11.85 1.34
C GLN A 37 3.63 10.70 1.03
N ALA A 38 3.47 9.77 1.97
CA ALA A 38 2.56 8.65 1.83
C ALA A 38 1.09 9.09 1.72
N LEU A 39 0.68 10.09 2.50
CA LEU A 39 -0.68 10.66 2.41
C LEU A 39 -0.94 11.26 1.04
N ILE A 40 0.00 12.00 0.49
CA ILE A 40 -0.11 12.60 -0.85
C ILE A 40 -0.27 11.51 -1.90
N LEU A 41 0.56 10.48 -1.85
CA LEU A 41 0.53 9.36 -2.79
C LEU A 41 -0.80 8.60 -2.71
N ARG A 42 -1.21 8.21 -1.52
CA ARG A 42 -2.44 7.46 -1.27
C ARG A 42 -3.68 8.26 -1.69
N ASN A 43 -3.74 9.53 -1.37
CA ASN A 43 -4.84 10.40 -1.74
C ASN A 43 -4.97 10.51 -3.26
N ARG A 44 -3.86 10.74 -3.94
CA ARG A 44 -3.85 10.89 -5.40
C ARG A 44 -4.28 9.63 -6.13
N LEU A 45 -3.83 8.47 -5.68
CA LEU A 45 -4.07 7.20 -6.38
C LEU A 45 -5.33 6.46 -5.91
N LEU A 46 -5.69 6.58 -4.62
CA LEU A 46 -6.71 5.73 -4.02
C LEU A 46 -7.99 6.46 -3.63
N ARG A 47 -8.01 7.79 -3.61
CA ARG A 47 -9.19 8.56 -3.21
C ARG A 47 -9.65 9.55 -4.28
N ARG A 48 -8.77 10.39 -4.80
CA ARG A 48 -9.13 11.38 -5.83
C ARG A 48 -9.85 10.78 -7.04
N PRO A 49 -9.41 9.64 -7.58
CA PRO A 49 -10.11 9.05 -8.73
C PRO A 49 -11.55 8.64 -8.41
N LEU A 50 -11.89 8.48 -7.13
CA LEU A 50 -13.25 8.15 -6.67
C LEU A 50 -14.04 9.39 -6.24
N GLY A 51 -13.50 10.59 -6.42
CA GLY A 51 -14.12 11.83 -5.93
C GLY A 51 -14.03 12.00 -4.41
N LEU A 52 -13.15 11.26 -3.75
CA LEU A 52 -12.94 11.28 -2.30
C LEU A 52 -11.65 12.00 -1.94
N CYS A 53 -11.49 12.33 -0.65
CA CYS A 53 -10.31 12.95 -0.10
C CYS A 53 -9.85 12.21 1.15
N LEU A 54 -8.62 11.72 1.13
CA LEU A 54 -8.04 10.99 2.25
C LEU A 54 -7.95 11.85 3.53
N TYR A 55 -7.73 13.14 3.37
CA TYR A 55 -7.59 14.07 4.50
C TYR A 55 -8.90 14.32 5.26
N ASP A 56 -10.04 13.90 4.70
CA ASP A 56 -11.34 13.94 5.38
C ASP A 56 -11.56 12.69 6.25
N GLU A 57 -10.67 11.71 6.20
CA GLU A 57 -10.74 10.47 6.98
C GLU A 57 -10.02 10.62 8.33
N GLU A 58 -10.32 9.71 9.25
CA GLU A 58 -9.74 9.72 10.60
C GLU A 58 -8.30 9.19 10.60
N LEU A 59 -7.36 9.99 10.15
CA LEU A 59 -5.94 9.62 10.02
C LEU A 59 -5.26 9.37 11.38
N GLY A 60 -5.81 9.88 12.47
CA GLY A 60 -5.30 9.64 13.82
C GLY A 60 -5.30 8.16 14.22
N ARG A 61 -6.21 7.36 13.67
CA ARG A 61 -6.25 5.92 13.89
C ARG A 61 -5.00 5.21 13.36
N GLU A 62 -4.40 5.77 12.32
CA GLU A 62 -3.24 5.19 11.67
C GLU A 62 -1.96 5.27 12.50
N LYS A 63 -1.98 5.99 13.60
CA LYS A 63 -0.90 6.00 14.58
C LYS A 63 -0.62 4.60 15.14
N GLN A 64 -1.64 3.76 15.21
CA GLN A 64 -1.55 2.38 15.70
C GLN A 64 -1.17 1.37 14.62
N PHE A 65 -1.12 1.81 13.35
CA PHE A 65 -0.78 0.95 12.23
C PHE A 65 0.73 0.97 11.98
N ARG A 66 1.18 -0.06 11.29
CA ARG A 66 2.55 -0.09 10.77
C ARG A 66 2.53 0.49 9.36
N HIS A 67 3.56 1.22 9.02
CA HIS A 67 3.68 1.90 7.74
C HIS A 67 4.95 1.42 7.05
N ILE A 68 4.80 0.77 5.90
CA ILE A 68 5.90 0.19 5.14
C ILE A 68 6.04 0.96 3.82
N GLY A 69 7.27 1.28 3.45
CA GLY A 69 7.54 2.01 2.23
C GLY A 69 8.67 1.45 1.40
N ALA A 70 8.62 1.74 0.12
CA ALA A 70 9.71 1.56 -0.83
C ALA A 70 10.26 2.92 -1.20
N PHE A 71 11.57 3.04 -1.27
CA PHE A 71 12.29 4.31 -1.44
C PHE A 71 13.28 4.22 -2.58
N LEU A 72 13.35 5.27 -3.36
CA LEU A 72 14.38 5.48 -4.36
C LEU A 72 15.08 6.81 -4.08
N GLY A 73 16.39 6.76 -3.74
CA GLY A 73 17.15 7.96 -3.40
C GLY A 73 16.56 8.77 -2.26
N GLY A 74 15.97 8.11 -1.27
CA GLY A 74 15.31 8.75 -0.12
C GLY A 74 13.86 9.22 -0.36
N SER A 75 13.36 9.14 -1.59
CA SER A 75 11.97 9.49 -1.92
C SER A 75 11.06 8.26 -1.84
N LEU A 76 9.90 8.42 -1.21
CA LEU A 76 8.90 7.36 -1.16
C LEU A 76 8.28 7.15 -2.54
N ILE A 77 8.34 5.91 -3.04
CA ILE A 77 7.78 5.54 -4.34
C ILE A 77 6.63 4.53 -4.24
N ALA A 78 6.49 3.88 -3.09
CA ALA A 78 5.38 2.97 -2.82
C ALA A 78 5.16 2.86 -1.32
N THR A 79 3.94 2.53 -0.92
CA THR A 79 3.58 2.39 0.49
C THR A 79 2.45 1.39 0.69
N LEU A 80 2.36 0.86 1.91
CA LEU A 80 1.22 0.11 2.41
C LEU A 80 1.08 0.31 3.91
N LEU A 81 -0.09 0.00 4.42
CA LEU A 81 -0.41 0.02 5.85
C LEU A 81 -0.68 -1.40 6.34
N LEU A 82 -0.33 -1.65 7.60
CA LEU A 82 -0.70 -2.87 8.31
C LEU A 82 -1.46 -2.48 9.57
N ALA A 83 -2.75 -2.77 9.59
CA ALA A 83 -3.55 -2.67 10.80
C ALA A 83 -3.35 -3.93 11.65
N PRO A 84 -3.26 -3.80 12.99
CA PRO A 84 -3.09 -4.96 13.87
C PRO A 84 -4.29 -5.91 13.75
N GLY A 85 -4.04 -7.21 13.89
CA GLY A 85 -5.08 -8.22 14.01
C GLY A 85 -5.77 -8.17 15.38
N GLU A 86 -6.71 -9.07 15.58
CA GLU A 86 -7.47 -9.15 16.84
C GLU A 86 -6.55 -9.42 18.04
N THR A 87 -5.50 -10.20 17.83
CA THR A 87 -4.47 -10.49 18.84
C THR A 87 -3.09 -10.34 18.23
N ALA A 88 -2.04 -10.36 19.06
CA ALA A 88 -0.65 -10.33 18.58
C ALA A 88 -0.28 -11.54 17.69
N ALA A 89 -1.04 -12.64 17.81
CA ALA A 89 -0.83 -13.86 17.03
C ALA A 89 -1.77 -14.00 15.83
N SER A 90 -2.57 -12.98 15.53
CA SER A 90 -3.54 -12.99 14.43
C SER A 90 -2.91 -12.43 13.14
N PRO A 91 -3.42 -12.82 11.95
CA PRO A 91 -3.05 -12.15 10.71
C PRO A 91 -3.30 -10.65 10.77
N MET A 92 -2.43 -9.88 10.12
CA MET A 92 -2.57 -8.43 10.03
C MET A 92 -3.38 -8.03 8.80
N HIS A 93 -4.08 -6.92 8.90
CA HIS A 93 -4.85 -6.37 7.79
C HIS A 93 -3.98 -5.40 6.99
N MET A 94 -3.61 -5.80 5.79
CA MET A 94 -2.89 -4.94 4.85
C MET A 94 -3.88 -4.02 4.15
N LYS A 95 -3.55 -2.74 4.12
CA LYS A 95 -4.44 -1.70 3.58
C LYS A 95 -3.68 -0.75 2.67
N GLN A 96 -4.39 -0.21 1.69
CA GLN A 96 -3.97 0.94 0.89
C GLN A 96 -2.57 0.80 0.28
N VAL A 97 -2.36 -0.30 -0.42
CA VAL A 97 -1.15 -0.52 -1.22
C VAL A 97 -1.17 0.44 -2.41
N ALA A 98 -0.17 1.29 -2.51
CA ALA A 98 -0.08 2.29 -3.57
C ALA A 98 1.35 2.39 -4.09
N VAL A 99 1.51 2.42 -5.42
CA VAL A 99 2.78 2.58 -6.11
C VAL A 99 2.69 3.80 -7.01
N GLU A 100 3.69 4.69 -6.96
CA GLU A 100 3.79 5.84 -7.84
C GLU A 100 3.68 5.43 -9.31
N GLU A 101 2.92 6.17 -10.10
CA GLU A 101 2.63 5.81 -11.50
C GLU A 101 3.87 5.51 -12.35
N PRO A 102 4.95 6.32 -12.31
CA PRO A 102 6.15 6.02 -13.09
C PRO A 102 6.82 4.70 -12.72
N PHE A 103 6.52 4.16 -11.54
CA PHE A 103 7.12 2.93 -11.02
C PHE A 103 6.19 1.73 -11.10
N GLN A 104 4.95 1.91 -11.53
CA GLN A 104 4.01 0.81 -11.73
C GLN A 104 4.47 -0.11 -12.89
N GLY A 105 4.12 -1.40 -12.79
CA GLY A 105 4.49 -2.39 -13.81
C GLY A 105 5.98 -2.77 -13.82
N ARG A 106 6.73 -2.43 -12.76
CA ARG A 106 8.17 -2.71 -12.63
C ARG A 106 8.50 -3.68 -11.49
N GLY A 107 7.48 -4.32 -10.91
CA GLY A 107 7.65 -5.29 -9.83
C GLY A 107 7.87 -4.69 -8.44
N ILE A 108 7.75 -3.36 -8.27
CA ILE A 108 7.98 -2.71 -6.98
C ILE A 108 6.91 -3.08 -5.96
N GLY A 109 5.64 -3.09 -6.36
CA GLY A 109 4.55 -3.52 -5.50
C GLY A 109 4.75 -4.95 -5.00
N ARG A 110 5.16 -5.85 -5.88
CA ARG A 110 5.43 -7.25 -5.55
C ARG A 110 6.60 -7.39 -4.56
N LYS A 111 7.67 -6.62 -4.76
CA LYS A 111 8.82 -6.59 -3.86
C LYS A 111 8.46 -6.00 -2.50
N LEU A 112 7.59 -4.97 -2.48
CA LEU A 112 7.07 -4.39 -1.25
C LEU A 112 6.26 -5.42 -0.45
N LEU A 113 5.40 -6.19 -1.11
CA LEU A 113 4.68 -7.30 -0.48
C LEU A 113 5.65 -8.34 0.09
N ALA A 114 6.64 -8.76 -0.69
CA ALA A 114 7.61 -9.77 -0.27
C ALA A 114 8.42 -9.30 0.95
N PHE A 115 8.86 -8.05 0.97
CA PHE A 115 9.54 -7.47 2.12
C PHE A 115 8.65 -7.49 3.37
N THR A 116 7.40 -7.04 3.21
CA THR A 116 6.42 -7.00 4.30
C THR A 116 6.15 -8.38 4.86
N GLU A 117 5.94 -9.37 3.99
CA GLU A 117 5.70 -10.75 4.39
C GLU A 117 6.90 -11.36 5.12
N SER A 118 8.12 -11.10 4.66
CA SER A 118 9.34 -11.54 5.34
C SER A 118 9.43 -10.96 6.75
N LEU A 119 9.16 -9.67 6.88
CA LEU A 119 9.19 -8.99 8.17
C LEU A 119 8.19 -9.62 9.14
N LEU A 120 6.97 -9.86 8.69
CA LEU A 120 5.92 -10.45 9.52
C LEU A 120 6.21 -11.92 9.89
N ARG A 121 6.80 -12.69 8.98
CA ARG A 121 7.24 -14.07 9.26
C ARG A 121 8.30 -14.12 10.35
N GLU A 122 9.28 -13.23 10.28
CA GLU A 122 10.35 -13.15 11.29
C GLU A 122 9.79 -12.81 12.67
N GLU A 123 8.70 -12.05 12.71
CA GLU A 123 8.02 -11.68 13.95
C GLU A 123 6.98 -12.70 14.43
N GLY A 124 6.80 -13.82 13.73
CA GLY A 124 5.87 -14.87 14.10
C GLY A 124 4.40 -14.56 13.77
N ILE A 125 4.13 -13.54 12.96
CA ILE A 125 2.77 -13.24 12.48
C ILE A 125 2.38 -14.29 11.43
N PRO A 126 1.21 -14.94 11.54
CA PRO A 126 0.90 -16.13 10.73
C PRO A 126 0.41 -15.83 9.32
N GLY A 127 0.07 -14.60 9.01
CA GLY A 127 -0.46 -14.26 7.68
C GLY A 127 -0.92 -12.83 7.57
N VAL A 128 -1.49 -12.54 6.40
CA VAL A 128 -2.03 -11.23 6.03
C VAL A 128 -3.36 -11.43 5.32
N PHE A 129 -4.31 -10.58 5.60
CA PHE A 129 -5.52 -10.47 4.79
C PHE A 129 -5.69 -9.03 4.29
N LEU A 130 -6.46 -8.87 3.23
CA LEU A 130 -6.70 -7.57 2.63
C LEU A 130 -8.04 -7.53 1.89
N HIS A 131 -8.51 -6.31 1.62
CA HIS A 131 -9.65 -6.07 0.74
C HIS A 131 -9.10 -5.54 -0.58
N ALA A 132 -9.02 -6.42 -1.58
CA ALA A 132 -8.49 -6.08 -2.88
C ALA A 132 -9.60 -5.47 -3.76
N ARG A 133 -9.31 -4.34 -4.40
CA ARG A 133 -10.17 -3.86 -5.49
C ARG A 133 -10.22 -4.93 -6.57
N GLN A 134 -11.38 -5.09 -7.19
CA GLN A 134 -11.57 -6.14 -8.22
C GLN A 134 -10.49 -6.08 -9.30
N THR A 135 -10.07 -4.88 -9.71
CA THR A 135 -9.02 -4.67 -10.70
C THR A 135 -7.62 -5.11 -10.24
N ALA A 136 -7.42 -5.29 -8.94
CA ALA A 136 -6.14 -5.68 -8.35
C ALA A 136 -6.07 -7.16 -7.94
N VAL A 137 -7.18 -7.90 -8.04
CA VAL A 137 -7.23 -9.32 -7.64
C VAL A 137 -6.15 -10.14 -8.32
N GLY A 138 -5.97 -10.00 -9.62
CA GLY A 138 -4.94 -10.73 -10.38
C GLY A 138 -3.51 -10.46 -9.88
N PHE A 139 -3.22 -9.23 -9.47
CA PHE A 139 -1.93 -8.88 -8.87
C PHE A 139 -1.67 -9.65 -7.58
N TYR A 140 -2.67 -9.71 -6.69
CA TYR A 140 -2.54 -10.44 -5.43
C TYR A 140 -2.52 -11.95 -5.61
N GLU A 141 -3.30 -12.48 -6.55
CA GLU A 141 -3.25 -13.91 -6.88
C GLU A 141 -1.85 -14.35 -7.31
N LYS A 142 -1.20 -13.57 -8.15
CA LYS A 142 0.19 -13.82 -8.57
C LYS A 142 1.17 -13.75 -7.42
N ALA A 143 0.85 -12.98 -6.37
CA ALA A 143 1.65 -12.91 -5.16
C ALA A 143 1.34 -14.02 -4.15
N GLY A 144 0.41 -14.92 -4.48
CA GLY A 144 0.07 -16.08 -3.66
C GLY A 144 -1.11 -15.88 -2.71
N TYR A 145 -1.89 -14.80 -2.89
CA TYR A 145 -3.11 -14.56 -2.14
C TYR A 145 -4.29 -15.30 -2.76
N THR A 146 -5.25 -15.72 -1.93
CA THR A 146 -6.46 -16.40 -2.37
C THR A 146 -7.70 -15.60 -1.99
N CYS A 147 -8.68 -15.53 -2.91
CA CYS A 147 -9.98 -14.94 -2.61
C CYS A 147 -10.80 -15.83 -1.70
N GLN A 148 -11.54 -15.21 -0.78
CA GLN A 148 -12.48 -15.88 0.10
C GLN A 148 -13.82 -15.14 0.05
N GLY A 149 -14.90 -15.90 -0.18
CA GLY A 149 -16.25 -15.35 -0.20
C GLY A 149 -16.59 -14.55 -1.45
N GLU A 150 -17.69 -13.82 -1.37
CA GLU A 150 -18.23 -13.03 -2.48
C GLU A 150 -17.67 -11.60 -2.48
N ALA A 151 -17.76 -10.92 -3.63
CA ALA A 151 -17.43 -9.51 -3.76
C ALA A 151 -18.35 -8.66 -2.87
N PHE A 152 -17.80 -7.56 -2.35
CA PHE A 152 -18.53 -6.59 -1.54
C PHE A 152 -18.16 -5.17 -1.97
N LEU A 153 -18.98 -4.20 -1.60
CA LEU A 153 -18.69 -2.78 -1.89
C LEU A 153 -17.90 -2.15 -0.76
N GLU A 154 -16.81 -1.48 -1.10
CA GLU A 154 -16.04 -0.63 -0.21
C GLU A 154 -15.65 0.62 -0.99
N VAL A 155 -15.79 1.80 -0.39
CA VAL A 155 -15.63 3.10 -1.05
C VAL A 155 -16.40 3.20 -2.39
N GLY A 156 -17.55 2.52 -2.47
CA GLY A 156 -18.44 2.54 -3.65
C GLY A 156 -18.02 1.65 -4.82
N ILE A 157 -16.98 0.84 -4.68
CA ILE A 157 -16.50 -0.06 -5.74
C ILE A 157 -16.34 -1.50 -5.26
N PRO A 158 -16.42 -2.49 -6.17
CA PRO A 158 -16.27 -3.90 -5.80
C PRO A 158 -14.90 -4.23 -5.25
N HIS A 159 -14.89 -4.95 -4.13
CA HIS A 159 -13.70 -5.49 -3.48
C HIS A 159 -13.87 -6.97 -3.20
N HIS A 160 -12.74 -7.65 -3.03
CA HIS A 160 -12.68 -9.06 -2.64
C HIS A 160 -11.81 -9.21 -1.39
N TYR A 161 -12.27 -10.00 -0.44
CA TYR A 161 -11.45 -10.44 0.67
C TYR A 161 -10.41 -11.43 0.15
N MET A 162 -9.15 -11.15 0.41
CA MET A 162 -8.05 -12.03 0.03
C MET A 162 -7.14 -12.26 1.22
N GLU A 163 -6.52 -13.45 1.27
CA GLU A 163 -5.63 -13.78 2.37
C GLU A 163 -4.46 -14.64 1.90
N LYS A 164 -3.39 -14.60 2.69
CA LYS A 164 -2.21 -15.44 2.53
C LYS A 164 -1.69 -15.81 3.92
N HIS A 165 -1.53 -17.10 4.12
CA HIS A 165 -1.00 -17.66 5.35
C HIS A 165 0.32 -18.36 5.08
N TRP A 166 1.20 -18.35 6.05
CA TRP A 166 2.48 -19.06 6.03
C TRP A 166 2.73 -19.72 7.38
N GLY A 167 3.36 -20.82 7.33
CA GLY A 167 3.84 -21.51 8.52
C GLY A 167 3.06 -22.39 9.20
#